data_f7d84f88d5fe3b8c20d55d11b725e7c8
#
_entry.id   f7d84f88d5fe3b8c20d55d11b725e7c8
#
_cell.length_a   1.000
_cell.length_b   1.000
_cell.length_c   1.000
_cell.angle_alpha   90.00
_cell.angle_beta   90.00
_cell.angle_gamma   90.00
#
_symmetry.space_group_name_H-M   'P 1'
#
loop_
_entity.id
_entity.type
_entity.pdbx_description
1 polymer ?
#
loop_
_entity_poly.entity_id
_entity_poly.type
_entity_poly.pdbx_seq_one_letter_code
_entity_poly.pdbx_strand_id
1 'polypeptide(L)'
;MSRVILIAWDGADWRILDPLLEQGALPNLQALLDRGQRDVLRSTIPTHSWSAWPSFLTGVDPVDHGVYDILETVPGTHKQYPVTYKSIKTRTFLDDLTAADKRVLMLDVPLTFPPPKINGTLIAGGVLPKHRAFTAPDDLTADLVKARLEWPINGMSWTTYRNKPDAYLDEAYEVTEKRIKVSDHLMDNTEWDLMASVWVSIDRTQHALSNYVAPDHPDYLANKDTRIGRKTADIFRQVDEALGSFVSRARPDDLILFISDHGFQSCTRTVNMDRLLKGFGYLDFSASSHVFGPMQWGPMRKVARKVYDTLGLHGKVALPQSVNWSKTKAYTTIRSTGEGVSVNLAGREIDGIVDPGDYDRVRDELLDRLGSFVDPKTGKTPVKEIYKREEIFKGRFADTAPDILMVPNEGYSLTHAKTALEDADWVSGDHRIEGTIVAVGPDVKPFEAPPALIDIAPTLVAALGAPAAVQPTGRELHEIVGSSAELVSREDSSAIPGMGANEAQVSDTEADEMEEHLRGLGYIE
;
A
#
# COMPACT_ATOMS: atom_id res chain seq x y z
N MET A 1 -7.75 -30.32 10.42
CA MET A 1 -8.18 -29.06 9.80
C MET A 1 -7.10 -28.62 8.84
N SER A 2 -7.46 -28.20 7.65
CA SER A 2 -6.54 -27.67 6.64
C SER A 2 -5.92 -26.35 7.16
N ARG A 3 -4.64 -26.14 6.88
CA ARG A 3 -3.94 -24.89 7.14
C ARG A 3 -4.02 -24.03 5.87
N VAL A 4 -3.73 -22.76 6.04
CA VAL A 4 -3.62 -21.83 4.91
C VAL A 4 -2.19 -21.27 4.84
N ILE A 5 -1.58 -21.32 3.68
CA ILE A 5 -0.31 -20.65 3.34
C ILE A 5 -0.65 -19.54 2.34
N LEU A 6 -0.54 -18.29 2.79
CA LEU A 6 -0.74 -17.12 1.95
C LEU A 6 0.60 -16.44 1.69
N ILE A 7 0.97 -16.32 0.43
CA ILE A 7 2.19 -15.65 -0.01
C ILE A 7 1.78 -14.49 -0.90
N ALA A 8 2.16 -13.28 -0.53
CA ALA A 8 1.85 -12.10 -1.30
C ALA A 8 3.11 -11.45 -1.83
N TRP A 9 3.16 -11.21 -3.14
CA TRP A 9 4.16 -10.37 -3.76
C TRP A 9 3.55 -9.01 -4.03
N ASP A 10 3.92 -8.02 -3.22
CA ASP A 10 3.44 -6.65 -3.33
C ASP A 10 3.69 -6.11 -4.75
N GLY A 11 2.64 -5.61 -5.41
CA GLY A 11 2.73 -5.09 -6.77
C GLY A 11 2.98 -6.12 -7.88
N ALA A 12 2.77 -7.43 -7.65
CA ALA A 12 2.95 -8.42 -8.71
C ALA A 12 1.87 -8.30 -9.80
N ASP A 13 2.30 -8.34 -11.06
CA ASP A 13 1.43 -8.22 -12.24
C ASP A 13 1.75 -9.29 -13.27
N TRP A 14 0.73 -9.94 -13.84
CA TRP A 14 0.90 -10.97 -14.85
C TRP A 14 1.67 -10.48 -16.08
N ARG A 15 1.58 -9.19 -16.43
CA ARG A 15 2.33 -8.60 -17.55
C ARG A 15 3.85 -8.66 -17.37
N ILE A 16 4.30 -8.73 -16.11
CA ILE A 16 5.73 -8.87 -15.76
C ILE A 16 6.06 -10.33 -15.44
N LEU A 17 5.17 -11.03 -14.74
CA LEU A 17 5.41 -12.42 -14.34
C LEU A 17 5.37 -13.39 -15.53
N ASP A 18 4.41 -13.27 -16.46
CA ASP A 18 4.29 -14.18 -17.61
C ASP A 18 5.58 -14.20 -18.47
N PRO A 19 6.19 -13.06 -18.84
CA PRO A 19 7.49 -13.07 -19.52
C PRO A 19 8.63 -13.71 -18.72
N LEU A 20 8.63 -13.59 -17.39
CA LEU A 20 9.64 -14.25 -16.55
C LEU A 20 9.39 -15.76 -16.45
N LEU A 21 8.13 -16.19 -16.42
CA LEU A 21 7.71 -17.60 -16.49
C LEU A 21 8.12 -18.22 -17.82
N GLU A 22 7.86 -17.56 -18.94
CA GLU A 22 8.28 -18.01 -20.29
C GLU A 22 9.81 -18.17 -20.43
N GLN A 23 10.57 -17.37 -19.69
CA GLN A 23 12.03 -17.48 -19.62
C GLN A 23 12.51 -18.57 -18.66
N GLY A 24 11.60 -19.25 -17.94
CA GLY A 24 11.93 -20.22 -16.90
C GLY A 24 12.57 -19.60 -15.65
N ALA A 25 12.36 -18.31 -15.43
CA ALA A 25 12.95 -17.59 -14.30
C ALA A 25 12.24 -17.83 -12.97
N LEU A 26 10.98 -18.30 -13.01
CA LEU A 26 10.09 -18.48 -11.85
C LEU A 26 9.57 -19.93 -11.78
N PRO A 27 10.45 -20.92 -11.56
CA PRO A 27 10.05 -22.33 -11.61
C PRO A 27 9.08 -22.75 -10.49
N ASN A 28 9.14 -22.10 -9.33
CA ASN A 28 8.24 -22.43 -8.22
C ASN A 28 6.84 -21.85 -8.43
N LEU A 29 6.73 -20.65 -8.96
CA LEU A 29 5.46 -20.07 -9.39
C LEU A 29 4.85 -20.88 -10.54
N GLN A 30 5.67 -21.31 -11.52
CA GLN A 30 5.20 -22.20 -12.58
C GLN A 30 4.63 -23.50 -12.01
N ALA A 31 5.34 -24.15 -11.07
CA ALA A 31 4.86 -25.37 -10.41
C ALA A 31 3.56 -25.17 -9.61
N LEU A 32 3.33 -23.96 -9.10
CA LEU A 32 2.07 -23.59 -8.45
C LEU A 32 0.95 -23.45 -9.49
N LEU A 33 1.23 -22.77 -10.60
CA LEU A 33 0.29 -22.59 -11.72
C LEU A 33 -0.13 -23.91 -12.36
N ASP A 34 0.78 -24.88 -12.49
CA ASP A 34 0.51 -26.18 -13.11
C ASP A 34 -0.56 -27.01 -12.37
N ARG A 35 -0.83 -26.69 -11.10
CA ARG A 35 -1.78 -27.40 -10.24
C ARG A 35 -2.86 -26.52 -9.62
N GLY A 36 -2.86 -25.23 -9.90
CA GLY A 36 -3.76 -24.25 -9.33
C GLY A 36 -4.65 -23.56 -10.34
N GLN A 37 -5.48 -22.67 -9.83
CA GLN A 37 -6.27 -21.75 -10.63
C GLN A 37 -5.72 -20.34 -10.48
N ARG A 38 -5.50 -19.65 -11.60
CA ARG A 38 -5.06 -18.26 -11.61
C ARG A 38 -6.14 -17.33 -12.15
N ASP A 39 -6.14 -16.08 -11.67
CA ASP A 39 -6.96 -15.01 -12.20
C ASP A 39 -6.30 -13.66 -11.90
N VAL A 40 -6.96 -12.58 -12.29
CA VAL A 40 -6.67 -11.20 -11.87
C VAL A 40 -7.37 -10.95 -10.53
N LEU A 41 -6.62 -10.45 -9.55
CA LEU A 41 -7.18 -9.99 -8.27
C LEU A 41 -7.35 -8.47 -8.34
N ARG A 42 -8.59 -8.00 -8.33
CA ARG A 42 -8.87 -6.57 -8.40
C ARG A 42 -8.53 -5.87 -7.08
N SER A 43 -7.69 -4.85 -7.14
CA SER A 43 -7.33 -3.99 -6.02
C SER A 43 -8.41 -2.96 -5.68
N THR A 44 -8.10 -2.07 -4.74
CA THR A 44 -8.95 -0.96 -4.29
C THR A 44 -8.78 0.29 -5.16
N ILE A 45 -9.67 1.26 -4.98
CA ILE A 45 -9.50 2.64 -5.41
C ILE A 45 -9.51 3.50 -4.13
N PRO A 46 -8.46 4.28 -3.86
CA PRO A 46 -7.21 4.46 -4.61
C PRO A 46 -6.35 3.19 -4.66
N THR A 47 -5.49 3.11 -5.71
CA THR A 47 -4.71 1.90 -6.00
C THR A 47 -3.30 2.02 -5.45
N HIS A 48 -3.11 1.67 -4.20
CA HIS A 48 -1.79 1.61 -3.55
C HIS A 48 -1.84 0.74 -2.29
N SER A 49 -0.67 0.24 -1.85
CA SER A 49 -0.54 -0.69 -0.71
C SER A 49 -1.20 -0.18 0.58
N TRP A 50 -1.21 1.15 0.81
CA TRP A 50 -1.73 1.75 2.05
C TRP A 50 -3.25 1.75 2.18
N SER A 51 -4.00 1.62 1.07
CA SER A 51 -5.45 1.37 1.08
C SER A 51 -5.76 -0.11 0.86
N ALA A 52 -4.94 -0.80 0.07
CA ALA A 52 -5.14 -2.19 -0.31
C ALA A 52 -4.95 -3.15 0.88
N TRP A 53 -3.85 -3.04 1.65
CA TRP A 53 -3.61 -3.92 2.78
C TRP A 53 -4.64 -3.79 3.91
N PRO A 54 -5.15 -2.61 4.29
CA PRO A 54 -6.31 -2.53 5.18
C PRO A 54 -7.55 -3.24 4.62
N SER A 55 -7.82 -3.12 3.32
CA SER A 55 -8.92 -3.84 2.67
C SER A 55 -8.72 -5.35 2.69
N PHE A 56 -7.48 -5.84 2.47
CA PHE A 56 -7.11 -7.24 2.68
C PHE A 56 -7.35 -7.70 4.11
N LEU A 57 -6.94 -6.90 5.11
CA LEU A 57 -7.08 -7.26 6.52
C LEU A 57 -8.53 -7.30 7.00
N THR A 58 -9.41 -6.49 6.41
CA THR A 58 -10.77 -6.24 6.89
C THR A 58 -11.87 -6.87 6.04
N GLY A 59 -11.60 -7.14 4.76
CA GLY A 59 -12.60 -7.60 3.80
C GLY A 59 -13.61 -6.52 3.41
N VAL A 60 -13.26 -5.22 3.59
CA VAL A 60 -14.13 -4.10 3.22
C VAL A 60 -13.38 -3.07 2.38
N ASP A 61 -14.12 -2.23 1.67
CA ASP A 61 -13.56 -1.12 0.89
C ASP A 61 -12.97 -0.01 1.78
N PRO A 62 -12.10 0.87 1.22
CA PRO A 62 -11.51 1.99 1.95
C PRO A 62 -12.54 2.89 2.66
N VAL A 63 -13.73 2.99 2.11
CA VAL A 63 -14.85 3.76 2.70
C VAL A 63 -15.35 3.21 4.03
N ASP A 64 -15.12 1.93 4.34
CA ASP A 64 -15.58 1.28 5.57
C ASP A 64 -14.46 1.07 6.59
N HIS A 65 -13.19 1.00 6.17
CA HIS A 65 -12.07 0.97 7.11
C HIS A 65 -11.41 2.35 7.33
N GLY A 66 -11.72 3.36 6.50
CA GLY A 66 -11.35 4.77 6.70
C GLY A 66 -9.89 5.13 6.41
N VAL A 67 -9.12 4.29 5.72
CA VAL A 67 -7.72 4.53 5.33
C VAL A 67 -7.65 4.69 3.82
N TYR A 68 -7.28 5.89 3.35
CA TYR A 68 -7.25 6.23 1.93
C TYR A 68 -5.85 6.59 1.43
N ASP A 69 -4.92 6.92 2.32
CA ASP A 69 -3.56 7.35 1.98
C ASP A 69 -2.58 6.94 3.09
N ILE A 70 -1.32 7.14 2.85
CA ILE A 70 -0.20 6.89 3.77
C ILE A 70 -0.18 7.83 4.98
N LEU A 71 -0.80 8.98 4.84
CA LEU A 71 -0.97 9.99 5.88
C LEU A 71 -2.45 10.20 6.19
N GLU A 72 -2.79 10.29 7.46
CA GLU A 72 -4.11 10.72 7.91
C GLU A 72 -4.05 12.13 8.51
N THR A 73 -5.06 12.94 8.20
CA THR A 73 -5.18 14.30 8.72
C THR A 73 -5.93 14.29 10.05
N VAL A 74 -5.37 14.96 11.06
CA VAL A 74 -6.06 15.16 12.35
C VAL A 74 -7.27 16.05 12.13
N PRO A 75 -8.49 15.60 12.48
CA PRO A 75 -9.70 16.38 12.29
C PRO A 75 -9.60 17.81 12.85
N GLY A 76 -10.03 18.80 12.05
CA GLY A 76 -9.99 20.21 12.41
C GLY A 76 -8.59 20.84 12.41
N THR A 77 -7.61 20.21 11.80
CA THR A 77 -6.25 20.72 11.64
C THR A 77 -5.70 20.39 10.24
N HIS A 78 -4.54 20.96 9.89
CA HIS A 78 -3.74 20.52 8.73
C HIS A 78 -2.60 19.57 9.12
N LYS A 79 -2.55 19.13 10.39
CA LYS A 79 -1.52 18.21 10.86
C LYS A 79 -1.81 16.81 10.34
N GLN A 80 -0.80 16.15 9.82
CA GLN A 80 -0.88 14.80 9.30
C GLN A 80 0.07 13.88 10.06
N TYR A 81 -0.31 12.61 10.18
CA TYR A 81 0.53 11.54 10.72
C TYR A 81 0.52 10.34 9.80
N PRO A 82 1.60 9.57 9.77
CA PRO A 82 1.61 8.27 9.10
C PRO A 82 0.52 7.35 9.66
N VAL A 83 -0.20 6.69 8.76
CA VAL A 83 -1.20 5.70 9.14
C VAL A 83 -0.55 4.49 9.80
N THR A 84 -1.28 3.87 10.72
CA THR A 84 -0.86 2.70 11.48
C THR A 84 -1.99 1.67 11.54
N TYR A 85 -1.77 0.51 12.18
CA TYR A 85 -2.85 -0.45 12.43
C TYR A 85 -4.06 0.18 13.15
N LYS A 86 -3.83 1.16 14.01
CA LYS A 86 -4.89 1.87 14.73
C LYS A 86 -5.71 2.82 13.85
N SER A 87 -5.23 3.16 12.65
CA SER A 87 -5.98 3.96 11.68
C SER A 87 -7.11 3.16 11.03
N ILE A 88 -7.05 1.83 11.10
CA ILE A 88 -8.09 0.93 10.59
C ILE A 88 -9.29 0.99 11.53
N LYS A 89 -10.40 1.53 11.03
CA LYS A 89 -11.61 1.85 11.83
C LYS A 89 -12.65 0.73 11.83
N THR A 90 -12.26 -0.49 11.49
CA THR A 90 -13.12 -1.68 11.54
C THR A 90 -12.32 -2.90 12.02
N ARG A 91 -13.02 -3.99 12.31
CA ARG A 91 -12.37 -5.26 12.71
C ARG A 91 -11.61 -5.85 11.53
N THR A 92 -10.55 -6.59 11.85
CA THR A 92 -9.76 -7.36 10.88
C THR A 92 -10.07 -8.86 11.03
N PHE A 93 -9.74 -9.65 10.02
CA PHE A 93 -9.83 -11.11 10.12
C PHE A 93 -8.94 -11.68 11.24
N LEU A 94 -7.91 -10.95 11.67
CA LEU A 94 -7.07 -11.34 12.80
C LEU A 94 -7.85 -11.40 14.12
N ASP A 95 -8.82 -10.49 14.30
CA ASP A 95 -9.70 -10.50 15.46
C ASP A 95 -10.60 -11.75 15.47
N ASP A 96 -11.10 -12.14 14.29
CA ASP A 96 -11.96 -13.31 14.14
C ASP A 96 -11.18 -14.62 14.32
N LEU A 97 -9.99 -14.72 13.73
CA LEU A 97 -9.10 -15.87 13.90
C LEU A 97 -8.64 -16.02 15.37
N THR A 98 -8.30 -14.89 16.02
CA THR A 98 -7.92 -14.90 17.45
C THR A 98 -9.08 -15.37 18.33
N ALA A 99 -10.31 -14.88 18.07
CA ALA A 99 -11.50 -15.30 18.80
C ALA A 99 -11.85 -16.78 18.58
N ALA A 100 -11.45 -17.35 17.46
CA ALA A 100 -11.61 -18.77 17.13
C ALA A 100 -10.40 -19.64 17.57
N ASP A 101 -9.46 -19.08 18.35
CA ASP A 101 -8.23 -19.74 18.82
C ASP A 101 -7.36 -20.28 17.69
N LYS A 102 -7.38 -19.63 16.51
CA LYS A 102 -6.51 -19.97 15.36
C LYS A 102 -5.15 -19.34 15.54
N ARG A 103 -4.11 -20.12 15.30
CA ARG A 103 -2.72 -19.67 15.41
C ARG A 103 -2.29 -19.02 14.10
N VAL A 104 -1.78 -17.81 14.19
CA VAL A 104 -1.37 -17.01 13.04
C VAL A 104 0.14 -16.77 13.08
N LEU A 105 0.82 -17.08 11.98
CA LEU A 105 2.17 -16.61 11.67
C LEU A 105 2.05 -15.57 10.57
N MET A 106 2.29 -14.30 10.91
CA MET A 106 2.14 -13.18 9.96
C MET A 106 3.44 -12.38 9.83
N LEU A 107 3.93 -12.21 8.60
CA LEU A 107 5.24 -11.65 8.32
C LEU A 107 5.14 -10.51 7.30
N ASP A 108 5.57 -9.32 7.70
CA ASP A 108 5.70 -8.10 6.86
C ASP A 108 4.41 -7.61 6.18
N VAL A 109 3.24 -7.96 6.69
CA VAL A 109 1.98 -7.42 6.16
C VAL A 109 1.90 -5.93 6.50
N PRO A 110 1.81 -5.01 5.50
CA PRO A 110 1.75 -3.57 5.77
C PRO A 110 0.56 -3.18 6.65
N LEU A 111 0.71 -2.07 7.38
CA LEU A 111 -0.24 -1.56 8.38
C LEU A 111 -0.56 -2.52 9.54
N THR A 112 0.35 -3.41 9.90
CA THR A 112 0.24 -4.21 11.12
C THR A 112 1.06 -3.66 12.29
N PHE A 113 1.57 -2.42 12.17
CA PHE A 113 2.22 -1.70 13.28
C PHE A 113 1.26 -0.67 13.92
N PRO A 114 1.23 -0.51 15.27
CA PRO A 114 1.79 -1.44 16.26
C PRO A 114 1.12 -2.83 16.18
N PRO A 115 1.86 -3.90 16.52
CA PRO A 115 1.35 -5.26 16.40
C PRO A 115 0.01 -5.44 17.12
N PRO A 116 -1.04 -5.94 16.43
CA PRO A 116 -2.30 -6.31 17.09
C PRO A 116 -2.10 -7.51 18.02
N LYS A 117 -3.01 -7.68 18.96
CA LYS A 117 -3.09 -8.89 19.78
C LYS A 117 -3.61 -10.03 18.91
N ILE A 118 -2.78 -11.07 18.74
CA ILE A 118 -3.14 -12.28 18.01
C ILE A 118 -2.79 -13.52 18.83
N ASN A 119 -3.41 -14.65 18.49
CA ASN A 119 -2.93 -15.95 18.92
C ASN A 119 -1.85 -16.40 17.93
N GLY A 120 -0.57 -16.18 18.24
CA GLY A 120 0.52 -16.57 17.33
C GLY A 120 1.71 -15.62 17.29
N THR A 121 2.34 -15.56 16.14
CA THR A 121 3.58 -14.81 15.91
C THR A 121 3.40 -13.81 14.76
N LEU A 122 3.81 -12.56 14.98
CA LEU A 122 3.72 -11.51 13.98
C LEU A 122 5.00 -10.68 13.96
N ILE A 123 5.51 -10.41 12.77
CA ILE A 123 6.45 -9.34 12.48
C ILE A 123 5.70 -8.29 11.67
N ALA A 124 5.55 -7.09 12.23
CA ALA A 124 4.82 -6.01 11.60
C ALA A 124 5.50 -5.54 10.30
N GLY A 125 4.68 -5.20 9.31
CA GLY A 125 5.11 -4.67 8.03
C GLY A 125 4.73 -3.21 7.84
N GLY A 126 5.32 -2.62 6.80
CA GLY A 126 5.15 -1.23 6.43
C GLY A 126 6.30 -0.34 6.91
N VAL A 127 5.97 0.87 7.34
CA VAL A 127 6.95 1.83 7.85
C VAL A 127 6.99 1.76 9.37
N LEU A 128 8.14 1.38 9.91
CA LEU A 128 8.31 1.10 11.33
C LEU A 128 9.24 2.14 11.99
N PRO A 129 8.89 2.64 13.19
CA PRO A 129 9.81 3.47 13.97
C PRO A 129 10.94 2.60 14.55
N LYS A 130 12.15 3.18 14.64
CA LYS A 130 13.39 2.43 14.97
C LYS A 130 13.44 1.87 16.39
N HIS A 131 12.72 2.47 17.33
CA HIS A 131 12.91 2.23 18.77
C HIS A 131 11.68 1.63 19.45
N ARG A 132 10.73 1.11 18.69
CA ARG A 132 9.52 0.45 19.21
C ARG A 132 9.49 -1.02 18.86
N ALA A 133 8.86 -1.82 19.75
CA ALA A 133 8.57 -3.22 19.45
C ALA A 133 7.64 -3.30 18.22
N PHE A 134 8.05 -4.09 17.25
CA PHE A 134 7.34 -4.34 15.98
C PHE A 134 6.97 -5.81 15.79
N THR A 135 7.05 -6.58 16.87
CA THR A 135 6.73 -8.02 16.86
C THR A 135 5.68 -8.36 17.91
N ALA A 136 4.96 -9.45 17.68
CA ALA A 136 4.15 -10.14 18.67
C ALA A 136 4.56 -11.63 18.65
N PRO A 137 5.04 -12.19 19.76
CA PRO A 137 5.28 -11.52 21.05
C PRO A 137 6.44 -10.50 20.99
N ASP A 138 6.48 -9.58 21.96
CA ASP A 138 7.45 -8.47 21.99
C ASP A 138 8.92 -8.96 22.08
N ASP A 139 9.18 -10.10 22.65
CA ASP A 139 10.50 -10.71 22.85
C ASP A 139 10.99 -11.50 21.63
N LEU A 140 10.18 -11.68 20.60
CA LEU A 140 10.56 -12.40 19.38
C LEU A 140 11.88 -11.90 18.78
N THR A 141 12.09 -10.58 18.76
CA THR A 141 13.34 -9.99 18.25
C THR A 141 14.56 -10.52 19.00
N ALA A 142 14.46 -10.67 20.33
CA ALA A 142 15.55 -11.21 21.16
C ALA A 142 15.81 -12.71 20.86
N ASP A 143 14.77 -13.47 20.55
CA ASP A 143 14.91 -14.88 20.19
C ASP A 143 15.53 -15.06 18.79
N LEU A 144 15.16 -14.20 17.83
CA LEU A 144 15.82 -14.16 16.52
C LEU A 144 17.33 -13.86 16.66
N VAL A 145 17.71 -12.89 17.50
CA VAL A 145 19.13 -12.59 17.78
C VAL A 145 19.86 -13.79 18.38
N LYS A 146 19.25 -14.53 19.32
CA LYS A 146 19.83 -15.79 19.86
C LYS A 146 20.03 -16.84 18.77
N ALA A 147 19.12 -16.90 17.80
CA ALA A 147 19.23 -17.76 16.62
C ALA A 147 20.20 -17.22 15.56
N ARG A 148 20.86 -16.07 15.80
CA ARG A 148 21.73 -15.35 14.85
C ARG A 148 21.00 -14.90 13.59
N LEU A 149 19.74 -14.54 13.73
CA LEU A 149 18.87 -14.00 12.70
C LEU A 149 18.54 -12.56 13.00
N GLU A 150 18.32 -11.78 11.94
CA GLU A 150 17.97 -10.37 12.00
C GLU A 150 16.84 -10.08 11.01
N TRP A 151 15.77 -9.41 11.48
CA TRP A 151 14.76 -8.87 10.59
C TRP A 151 15.10 -7.41 10.25
N PRO A 152 15.38 -7.10 8.98
CA PRO A 152 15.67 -5.72 8.58
C PRO A 152 14.38 -4.89 8.55
N ILE A 153 14.31 -3.87 9.43
CA ILE A 153 13.17 -2.95 9.52
C ILE A 153 13.21 -1.83 8.47
N ASN A 154 14.38 -1.53 7.93
CA ASN A 154 14.60 -0.51 6.92
C ASN A 154 15.32 -1.13 5.73
N GLY A 155 15.46 -0.37 4.68
CA GLY A 155 16.17 -0.77 3.47
C GLY A 155 15.31 -0.60 2.23
N MET A 156 15.91 -0.85 1.08
CA MET A 156 15.31 -0.72 -0.23
C MET A 156 14.72 0.67 -0.50
N SER A 157 15.42 1.70 0.00
CA SER A 157 15.04 3.11 -0.12
C SER A 157 15.51 3.63 -1.47
N TRP A 158 14.73 3.38 -2.53
CA TRP A 158 15.13 3.64 -3.91
C TRP A 158 15.43 5.13 -4.20
N THR A 159 14.85 6.09 -3.46
CA THR A 159 15.20 7.50 -3.60
C THR A 159 16.64 7.79 -3.14
N THR A 160 17.11 7.08 -2.12
CA THR A 160 18.49 7.17 -1.62
C THR A 160 19.49 6.66 -2.66
N TYR A 161 19.08 5.68 -3.44
CA TYR A 161 19.90 5.05 -4.48
C TYR A 161 19.65 5.58 -5.88
N ARG A 162 18.96 6.71 -6.00
CA ARG A 162 18.73 7.34 -7.31
C ARG A 162 20.05 7.41 -8.10
N ASN A 163 20.04 6.93 -9.34
CA ASN A 163 21.22 6.77 -10.21
C ASN A 163 22.30 5.76 -9.73
N LYS A 164 21.97 4.90 -8.76
CA LYS A 164 22.86 3.85 -8.26
C LYS A 164 22.15 2.48 -8.24
N PRO A 165 21.62 2.00 -9.36
CA PRO A 165 20.78 0.79 -9.41
C PRO A 165 21.50 -0.46 -8.89
N ASP A 166 22.82 -0.58 -9.10
CA ASP A 166 23.60 -1.70 -8.55
C ASP A 166 23.58 -1.74 -7.03
N ALA A 167 23.86 -0.61 -6.38
CA ALA A 167 23.89 -0.54 -4.93
C ALA A 167 22.50 -0.74 -4.31
N TYR A 168 21.46 -0.27 -5.01
CA TYR A 168 20.07 -0.55 -4.63
C TYR A 168 19.77 -2.06 -4.68
N LEU A 169 20.12 -2.72 -5.79
CA LEU A 169 19.87 -4.14 -5.98
C LEU A 169 20.68 -5.01 -5.02
N ASP A 170 21.93 -4.62 -4.69
CA ASP A 170 22.73 -5.31 -3.68
C ASP A 170 22.07 -5.25 -2.30
N GLU A 171 21.54 -4.08 -1.89
CA GLU A 171 20.78 -3.96 -0.64
C GLU A 171 19.47 -4.74 -0.69
N ALA A 172 18.70 -4.61 -1.78
CA ALA A 172 17.42 -5.31 -1.95
C ALA A 172 17.60 -6.84 -1.84
N TYR A 173 18.66 -7.36 -2.45
CA TYR A 173 19.01 -8.77 -2.36
C TYR A 173 19.36 -9.19 -0.94
N GLU A 174 20.21 -8.43 -0.23
CA GLU A 174 20.59 -8.72 1.16
C GLU A 174 19.40 -8.68 2.12
N VAL A 175 18.55 -7.64 2.00
CA VAL A 175 17.33 -7.49 2.81
C VAL A 175 16.38 -8.67 2.59
N THR A 176 16.15 -9.04 1.33
CA THR A 176 15.28 -10.15 0.97
C THR A 176 15.84 -11.47 1.49
N GLU A 177 17.15 -11.73 1.37
CA GLU A 177 17.80 -12.93 1.89
C GLU A 177 17.65 -13.06 3.43
N LYS A 178 17.83 -11.96 4.17
CA LYS A 178 17.64 -11.97 5.62
C LYS A 178 16.18 -12.28 5.99
N ARG A 179 15.22 -11.72 5.27
CA ARG A 179 13.79 -11.99 5.48
C ARG A 179 13.43 -13.44 5.18
N ILE A 180 13.97 -14.04 4.12
CA ILE A 180 13.80 -15.47 3.81
C ILE A 180 14.27 -16.33 4.98
N LYS A 181 15.49 -16.10 5.48
CA LYS A 181 16.07 -16.89 6.59
C LYS A 181 15.23 -16.82 7.87
N VAL A 182 14.70 -15.63 8.20
CA VAL A 182 13.81 -15.47 9.36
C VAL A 182 12.48 -16.16 9.13
N SER A 183 11.89 -16.00 7.93
CA SER A 183 10.61 -16.61 7.59
C SER A 183 10.68 -18.14 7.64
N ASP A 184 11.72 -18.73 7.06
CA ASP A 184 11.98 -20.18 7.12
C ASP A 184 12.12 -20.67 8.56
N HIS A 185 12.91 -19.95 9.37
CA HIS A 185 13.09 -20.29 10.79
C HIS A 185 11.76 -20.25 11.55
N LEU A 186 10.94 -19.23 11.35
CA LEU A 186 9.66 -19.10 12.03
C LEU A 186 8.64 -20.15 11.56
N MET A 187 8.58 -20.46 10.27
CA MET A 187 7.72 -21.54 9.77
C MET A 187 8.06 -22.90 10.37
N ASP A 188 9.34 -23.16 10.62
CA ASP A 188 9.82 -24.44 11.16
C ASP A 188 9.70 -24.53 12.70
N ASN A 189 9.68 -23.39 13.42
CA ASN A 189 9.74 -23.34 14.87
C ASN A 189 8.49 -22.78 15.54
N THR A 190 7.47 -22.38 14.78
CA THR A 190 6.16 -21.95 15.30
C THR A 190 5.05 -22.85 14.79
N GLU A 191 4.02 -23.03 15.61
CA GLU A 191 2.79 -23.69 15.17
C GLU A 191 1.85 -22.64 14.59
N TRP A 192 1.26 -22.94 13.43
CA TRP A 192 0.34 -22.03 12.73
C TRP A 192 -0.77 -22.78 12.00
N ASP A 193 -1.93 -22.18 11.96
CA ASP A 193 -3.09 -22.57 11.15
C ASP A 193 -3.19 -21.66 9.90
N LEU A 194 -2.79 -20.38 10.04
CA LEU A 194 -2.54 -19.43 8.95
C LEU A 194 -1.07 -19.01 8.97
N MET A 195 -0.38 -19.18 7.84
CA MET A 195 0.88 -18.49 7.55
C MET A 195 0.61 -17.45 6.46
N ALA A 196 0.93 -16.17 6.71
CA ALA A 196 0.80 -15.10 5.73
C ALA A 196 2.10 -14.28 5.67
N SER A 197 2.64 -14.06 4.46
CA SER A 197 3.88 -13.31 4.26
C SER A 197 3.76 -12.38 3.06
N VAL A 198 4.24 -11.13 3.21
CA VAL A 198 4.29 -10.14 2.13
C VAL A 198 5.73 -9.85 1.73
N TRP A 199 5.98 -9.78 0.43
CA TRP A 199 7.29 -9.53 -0.17
C TRP A 199 7.30 -8.19 -0.90
N VAL A 200 7.58 -7.11 -0.17
CA VAL A 200 7.60 -5.73 -0.69
C VAL A 200 8.80 -5.43 -1.60
N SER A 201 9.78 -6.34 -1.69
CA SER A 201 10.93 -6.17 -2.57
C SER A 201 10.56 -6.11 -4.06
N ILE A 202 9.45 -6.74 -4.44
CA ILE A 202 8.91 -6.71 -5.82
C ILE A 202 8.42 -5.30 -6.15
N ASP A 203 7.51 -4.75 -5.36
CA ASP A 203 6.96 -3.40 -5.53
C ASP A 203 8.06 -2.34 -5.59
N ARG A 204 8.93 -2.31 -4.56
CA ARG A 204 10.00 -1.33 -4.44
C ARG A 204 10.98 -1.39 -5.61
N THR A 205 11.25 -2.58 -6.13
CA THR A 205 12.12 -2.76 -7.30
C THR A 205 11.43 -2.27 -8.56
N GLN A 206 10.14 -2.51 -8.72
CA GLN A 206 9.39 -2.10 -9.89
C GLN A 206 9.24 -0.57 -9.98
N HIS A 207 9.07 0.15 -8.88
CA HIS A 207 9.05 1.62 -8.89
C HIS A 207 10.28 2.21 -9.57
N ALA A 208 11.47 1.73 -9.23
CA ALA A 208 12.73 2.25 -9.75
C ALA A 208 13.18 1.62 -11.08
N LEU A 209 12.85 0.35 -11.30
CA LEU A 209 13.53 -0.50 -12.31
C LEU A 209 12.55 -1.27 -13.23
N SER A 210 11.29 -0.81 -13.37
CA SER A 210 10.35 -1.41 -14.34
C SER A 210 10.88 -1.38 -15.78
N ASN A 211 11.67 -0.37 -16.13
CA ASN A 211 12.32 -0.27 -17.43
C ASN A 211 13.31 -1.42 -17.74
N TYR A 212 13.60 -2.31 -16.78
CA TYR A 212 14.45 -3.49 -16.94
C TYR A 212 13.66 -4.80 -16.98
N VAL A 213 12.43 -4.84 -16.45
CA VAL A 213 11.64 -6.08 -16.29
C VAL A 213 10.25 -6.01 -16.92
N ALA A 214 9.70 -4.82 -17.15
CA ALA A 214 8.36 -4.64 -17.70
C ALA A 214 8.38 -4.53 -19.24
N PRO A 215 7.83 -5.50 -19.99
CA PRO A 215 7.87 -5.51 -21.45
C PRO A 215 7.17 -4.34 -22.15
N ASP A 216 6.23 -3.71 -21.47
CA ASP A 216 5.50 -2.53 -21.95
C ASP A 216 6.31 -1.22 -21.82
N HIS A 217 7.45 -1.24 -21.11
CA HIS A 217 8.34 -0.08 -21.03
C HIS A 217 9.15 0.10 -22.33
N PRO A 218 9.23 1.31 -22.90
CA PRO A 218 9.96 1.56 -24.16
C PRO A 218 11.42 1.10 -24.14
N ASP A 219 12.08 1.21 -22.99
CA ASP A 219 13.50 0.89 -22.84
C ASP A 219 13.77 -0.58 -22.46
N TYR A 220 12.71 -1.39 -22.25
CA TYR A 220 12.84 -2.78 -21.80
C TYR A 220 13.79 -3.60 -22.67
N LEU A 221 13.60 -3.59 -24.01
CA LEU A 221 14.41 -4.41 -24.91
C LEU A 221 15.90 -4.01 -24.90
N ALA A 222 16.20 -2.74 -24.65
CA ALA A 222 17.58 -2.26 -24.52
C ALA A 222 18.21 -2.63 -23.16
N ASN A 223 17.37 -2.76 -22.12
CA ASN A 223 17.82 -2.86 -20.74
C ASN A 223 17.82 -4.28 -20.17
N LYS A 224 16.86 -5.14 -20.56
CA LYS A 224 16.61 -6.45 -19.93
C LYS A 224 17.84 -7.37 -19.87
N ASP A 225 18.68 -7.36 -20.89
CA ASP A 225 19.87 -8.22 -21.00
C ASP A 225 21.16 -7.56 -20.49
N THR A 226 21.06 -6.35 -19.94
CA THR A 226 22.17 -5.69 -19.28
C THR A 226 22.49 -6.35 -17.92
N ARG A 227 23.63 -6.01 -17.32
CA ARG A 227 23.95 -6.48 -15.97
C ARG A 227 22.88 -6.07 -14.93
N ILE A 228 22.38 -4.84 -15.03
CA ILE A 228 21.31 -4.34 -14.14
C ILE A 228 20.02 -5.10 -14.41
N GLY A 229 19.62 -5.30 -15.68
CA GLY A 229 18.39 -6.04 -16.01
C GLY A 229 18.39 -7.46 -15.44
N ARG A 230 19.52 -8.19 -15.58
CA ARG A 230 19.65 -9.52 -14.98
C ARG A 230 19.54 -9.49 -13.46
N LYS A 231 20.24 -8.56 -12.77
CA LYS A 231 20.13 -8.40 -11.32
C LYS A 231 18.72 -8.03 -10.88
N THR A 232 18.01 -7.21 -11.67
CA THR A 232 16.61 -6.88 -11.39
C THR A 232 15.73 -8.13 -11.46
N ALA A 233 15.89 -8.96 -12.51
CA ALA A 233 15.19 -10.24 -12.62
C ALA A 233 15.58 -11.23 -11.49
N ASP A 234 16.81 -11.15 -10.96
CA ASP A 234 17.27 -12.01 -9.87
C ASP A 234 16.52 -11.74 -8.55
N ILE A 235 15.99 -10.53 -8.31
CA ILE A 235 15.11 -10.26 -7.15
C ILE A 235 13.83 -11.10 -7.25
N PHE A 236 13.22 -11.19 -8.43
CA PHE A 236 12.04 -12.05 -8.66
C PHE A 236 12.37 -13.53 -8.46
N ARG A 237 13.54 -14.01 -8.93
CA ARG A 237 13.99 -15.38 -8.70
C ARG A 237 14.19 -15.69 -7.22
N GLN A 238 14.78 -14.76 -6.48
CA GLN A 238 15.01 -14.91 -5.05
C GLN A 238 13.68 -15.04 -4.27
N VAL A 239 12.67 -14.27 -4.64
CA VAL A 239 11.34 -14.37 -4.02
C VAL A 239 10.59 -15.62 -4.50
N ASP A 240 10.83 -16.09 -5.73
CA ASP A 240 10.34 -17.38 -6.22
C ASP A 240 10.96 -18.57 -5.45
N GLU A 241 12.23 -18.49 -5.08
CA GLU A 241 12.87 -19.49 -4.21
C GLU A 241 12.22 -19.52 -2.83
N ALA A 242 11.87 -18.35 -2.26
CA ALA A 242 11.11 -18.27 -1.01
C ALA A 242 9.71 -18.88 -1.15
N LEU A 243 9.01 -18.62 -2.26
CA LEU A 243 7.73 -19.25 -2.58
C LEU A 243 7.87 -20.77 -2.57
N GLY A 244 8.89 -21.31 -3.25
CA GLY A 244 9.18 -22.75 -3.29
C GLY A 244 9.46 -23.32 -1.91
N SER A 245 10.22 -22.62 -1.08
CA SER A 245 10.52 -23.01 0.30
C SER A 245 9.24 -23.12 1.13
N PHE A 246 8.35 -22.14 1.04
CA PHE A 246 7.10 -22.12 1.81
C PHE A 246 6.12 -23.20 1.35
N VAL A 247 5.95 -23.34 0.05
CA VAL A 247 5.08 -24.35 -0.57
C VAL A 247 5.56 -25.78 -0.27
N SER A 248 6.87 -25.99 -0.11
CA SER A 248 7.42 -27.32 0.25
C SER A 248 6.98 -27.82 1.63
N ARG A 249 6.53 -26.92 2.50
CA ARG A 249 5.99 -27.23 3.84
C ARG A 249 4.48 -27.47 3.85
N ALA A 250 3.82 -27.32 2.69
CA ALA A 250 2.40 -27.57 2.57
C ALA A 250 2.09 -29.06 2.67
N ARG A 251 0.98 -29.38 3.32
CA ARG A 251 0.39 -30.71 3.38
C ARG A 251 -0.59 -30.88 2.20
N PRO A 252 -0.95 -32.11 1.82
CA PRO A 252 -1.88 -32.33 0.71
C PRO A 252 -3.25 -31.61 0.84
N ASP A 253 -3.70 -31.40 2.08
CA ASP A 253 -5.01 -30.79 2.38
C ASP A 253 -4.90 -29.27 2.69
N ASP A 254 -3.69 -28.68 2.65
CA ASP A 254 -3.51 -27.26 2.90
C ASP A 254 -3.97 -26.44 1.68
N LEU A 255 -4.55 -25.26 1.96
CA LEU A 255 -4.84 -24.25 0.96
C LEU A 255 -3.62 -23.35 0.77
N ILE A 256 -3.18 -23.14 -0.46
CA ILE A 256 -2.13 -22.21 -0.82
C ILE A 256 -2.74 -21.08 -1.64
N LEU A 257 -2.52 -19.85 -1.20
CA LEU A 257 -2.88 -18.62 -1.89
C LEU A 257 -1.63 -17.82 -2.21
N PHE A 258 -1.44 -17.52 -3.49
CA PHE A 258 -0.48 -16.53 -3.96
C PHE A 258 -1.27 -15.34 -4.44
N ILE A 259 -0.98 -14.13 -3.93
CA ILE A 259 -1.71 -12.91 -4.27
C ILE A 259 -0.78 -11.72 -4.47
N SER A 260 -1.30 -10.65 -5.06
CA SER A 260 -0.76 -9.29 -4.89
C SER A 260 -1.89 -8.34 -4.48
N ASP A 261 -1.54 -7.29 -3.77
CA ASP A 261 -2.47 -6.24 -3.34
C ASP A 261 -2.88 -5.32 -4.49
N HIS A 262 -2.03 -5.13 -5.47
CA HIS A 262 -2.25 -4.44 -6.74
C HIS A 262 -1.31 -4.98 -7.81
N GLY A 263 -1.50 -4.56 -9.05
CA GLY A 263 -0.58 -4.80 -10.15
C GLY A 263 0.40 -3.65 -10.36
N PHE A 264 1.14 -3.70 -11.46
CA PHE A 264 2.15 -2.72 -11.81
C PHE A 264 2.12 -2.38 -13.31
N GLN A 265 2.40 -1.12 -13.64
CA GLN A 265 2.50 -0.65 -15.01
C GLN A 265 3.78 0.15 -15.21
N SER A 266 4.26 0.20 -16.44
CA SER A 266 5.34 1.09 -16.82
C SER A 266 4.93 2.55 -16.68
N CYS A 267 5.85 3.39 -16.18
CA CYS A 267 5.67 4.82 -16.09
C CYS A 267 6.70 5.55 -16.96
N THR A 268 6.21 6.34 -17.91
CA THR A 268 7.06 7.17 -18.81
C THR A 268 6.77 8.66 -18.65
N ARG A 269 5.66 9.00 -17.98
CA ARG A 269 5.19 10.37 -17.75
C ARG A 269 4.73 10.54 -16.31
N THR A 270 5.11 11.63 -15.70
CA THR A 270 4.69 11.98 -14.34
C THR A 270 3.92 13.30 -14.32
N VAL A 271 2.90 13.36 -13.46
CA VAL A 271 2.06 14.54 -13.23
C VAL A 271 2.22 14.97 -11.78
N ASN A 272 2.37 16.25 -11.52
CA ASN A 272 2.19 16.79 -10.18
C ASN A 272 0.78 17.39 -10.09
N MET A 273 -0.11 16.70 -9.41
CA MET A 273 -1.52 17.05 -9.34
C MET A 273 -1.73 18.43 -8.70
N ASP A 274 -1.00 18.77 -7.64
CA ASP A 274 -1.10 20.11 -7.02
C ASP A 274 -0.70 21.22 -8.00
N ARG A 275 0.34 21.02 -8.82
CA ARG A 275 0.76 21.99 -9.84
C ARG A 275 -0.22 22.05 -10.99
N LEU A 276 -0.85 20.95 -11.35
CA LEU A 276 -1.91 20.91 -12.35
C LEU A 276 -3.14 21.69 -11.87
N LEU A 277 -3.58 21.46 -10.63
CA LEU A 277 -4.65 22.20 -9.98
C LEU A 277 -4.36 23.71 -9.90
N LYS A 278 -3.09 24.07 -9.61
CA LYS A 278 -2.64 25.47 -9.68
C LYS A 278 -2.78 26.04 -11.10
N GLY A 279 -2.35 25.29 -12.11
CA GLY A 279 -2.47 25.67 -13.52
C GLY A 279 -3.94 25.90 -13.94
N PHE A 280 -4.86 25.17 -13.34
CA PHE A 280 -6.30 25.34 -13.54
C PHE A 280 -6.92 26.48 -12.71
N GLY A 281 -6.16 27.07 -11.77
CA GLY A 281 -6.64 28.15 -10.89
C GLY A 281 -7.46 27.69 -9.69
N TYR A 282 -7.33 26.41 -9.29
CA TYR A 282 -8.00 25.86 -8.11
C TYR A 282 -7.12 25.83 -6.87
N LEU A 283 -5.80 25.78 -7.03
CA LEU A 283 -4.83 25.75 -5.93
C LEU A 283 -3.89 26.96 -6.03
N ASP A 284 -3.54 27.56 -4.90
CA ASP A 284 -2.51 28.60 -4.80
C ASP A 284 -1.46 28.22 -3.76
N PHE A 285 -0.18 28.55 -4.04
CA PHE A 285 0.91 28.34 -3.09
C PHE A 285 1.24 29.67 -2.40
N SER A 286 1.52 29.62 -1.11
CA SER A 286 1.94 30.80 -0.36
C SER A 286 3.29 31.33 -0.85
N ALA A 287 3.44 32.66 -0.87
CA ALA A 287 4.70 33.30 -1.28
C ALA A 287 5.91 32.91 -0.41
N SER A 288 5.66 32.49 0.84
CA SER A 288 6.70 31.98 1.75
C SER A 288 7.34 30.67 1.28
N SER A 289 6.63 29.86 0.46
CA SER A 289 7.18 28.64 -0.09
C SER A 289 8.40 28.85 -0.99
N HIS A 290 8.48 30.01 -1.66
CA HIS A 290 9.63 30.35 -2.51
C HIS A 290 10.87 30.78 -1.71
N VAL A 291 10.68 31.35 -0.52
CA VAL A 291 11.78 31.86 0.35
C VAL A 291 12.33 30.77 1.22
N PHE A 292 11.49 29.83 1.69
CA PHE A 292 11.84 28.77 2.64
C PHE A 292 12.01 27.38 2.00
N GLY A 293 11.79 27.24 0.69
CA GLY A 293 12.01 25.97 -0.02
C GLY A 293 13.37 25.30 0.29
N PRO A 294 14.50 26.05 0.36
CA PRO A 294 15.78 25.47 0.75
C PRO A 294 15.85 24.99 2.22
N MET A 295 15.00 25.52 3.12
CA MET A 295 14.96 25.11 4.54
C MET A 295 14.21 23.80 4.76
N GLN A 296 13.53 23.29 3.75
CA GLN A 296 12.88 21.96 3.77
C GLN A 296 13.88 20.82 3.53
N TRP A 297 15.11 21.10 3.15
CA TRP A 297 16.17 20.10 3.03
C TRP A 297 16.54 19.52 4.40
N GLY A 298 16.57 18.17 4.50
CA GLY A 298 16.68 17.40 5.72
C GLY A 298 17.63 17.93 6.82
N PRO A 299 18.88 18.33 6.53
CA PRO A 299 19.78 18.88 7.55
C PRO A 299 19.32 20.24 8.10
N MET A 300 18.76 21.12 7.24
CA MET A 300 18.32 22.46 7.65
C MET A 300 16.97 22.41 8.37
N ARG A 301 16.11 21.44 8.08
CA ARG A 301 14.87 21.19 8.82
C ARG A 301 15.15 20.80 10.28
N LYS A 302 16.16 19.92 10.53
CA LYS A 302 16.61 19.57 11.90
C LYS A 302 17.12 20.80 12.67
N VAL A 303 17.84 21.69 12.00
CA VAL A 303 18.32 22.94 12.61
C VAL A 303 17.17 23.92 12.87
N ALA A 304 16.29 24.12 11.91
CA ALA A 304 15.11 24.97 12.06
C ALA A 304 14.24 24.46 13.20
N ARG A 305 13.96 23.16 13.27
CA ARG A 305 13.18 22.55 14.34
C ARG A 305 13.82 22.77 15.71
N LYS A 306 15.14 22.54 15.84
CA LYS A 306 15.87 22.79 17.09
C LYS A 306 15.80 24.25 17.54
N VAL A 307 15.80 25.20 16.61
CA VAL A 307 15.59 26.64 16.89
C VAL A 307 14.16 26.90 17.35
N TYR A 308 13.13 26.30 16.71
CA TYR A 308 11.74 26.41 17.12
C TYR A 308 11.51 25.82 18.52
N ASP A 309 12.08 24.65 18.80
CA ASP A 309 12.02 23.98 20.10
C ASP A 309 12.65 24.85 21.20
N THR A 310 13.81 25.45 20.90
CA THR A 310 14.53 26.32 21.83
C THR A 310 13.78 27.64 22.13
N LEU A 311 13.00 28.12 21.17
CA LEU A 311 12.22 29.36 21.29
C LEU A 311 10.81 29.14 21.86
N GLY A 312 10.44 27.92 22.20
CA GLY A 312 9.12 27.58 22.78
C GLY A 312 7.93 27.87 21.84
N LEU A 313 8.17 27.81 20.53
CA LEU A 313 7.17 28.12 19.49
C LEU A 313 6.33 26.90 19.10
N HIS A 314 6.32 25.84 19.91
CA HIS A 314 5.51 24.65 19.70
C HIS A 314 4.02 25.01 19.46
N GLY A 315 3.50 24.58 18.33
CA GLY A 315 2.09 24.79 17.94
C GLY A 315 1.73 26.22 17.48
N LYS A 316 2.70 27.17 17.45
CA LYS A 316 2.43 28.57 17.05
C LYS A 316 2.95 28.93 15.65
N VAL A 317 3.84 28.13 15.09
CA VAL A 317 4.33 28.33 13.73
C VAL A 317 4.28 26.97 13.04
N ALA A 318 3.26 26.76 12.23
CA ALA A 318 3.29 25.69 11.24
C ALA A 318 4.53 25.91 10.36
N LEU A 319 5.33 24.87 10.08
CA LEU A 319 6.29 24.92 8.97
C LEU A 319 5.52 25.46 7.77
N PRO A 320 6.09 26.38 6.96
CA PRO A 320 5.33 27.05 5.93
C PRO A 320 4.69 26.01 5.03
N GLN A 321 3.37 25.84 5.17
CA GLN A 321 2.59 25.04 4.25
C GLN A 321 2.74 25.71 2.89
N SER A 322 3.07 24.95 1.88
CA SER A 322 3.20 25.49 0.52
C SER A 322 1.85 25.98 -0.03
N VAL A 323 0.74 25.58 0.57
CA VAL A 323 -0.64 25.90 0.14
C VAL A 323 -1.15 27.19 0.78
N ASN A 324 -1.69 28.09 -0.04
CA ASN A 324 -2.41 29.28 0.40
C ASN A 324 -3.92 28.96 0.51
N TRP A 325 -4.34 28.45 1.65
CA TRP A 325 -5.70 27.98 1.87
C TRP A 325 -6.77 29.04 1.60
N SER A 326 -6.50 30.32 1.88
CA SER A 326 -7.44 31.41 1.64
C SER A 326 -7.74 31.69 0.16
N LYS A 327 -7.00 31.07 -0.76
CA LYS A 327 -7.17 31.19 -2.21
C LYS A 327 -7.34 29.82 -2.90
N THR A 328 -7.23 28.73 -2.17
CA THR A 328 -7.29 27.37 -2.69
C THR A 328 -8.72 26.85 -2.64
N LYS A 329 -9.30 26.52 -3.80
CA LYS A 329 -10.65 25.95 -3.93
C LYS A 329 -10.66 24.44 -3.92
N ALA A 330 -9.56 23.79 -4.36
CA ALA A 330 -9.40 22.34 -4.33
C ALA A 330 -7.92 21.98 -4.20
N TYR A 331 -7.64 20.82 -3.63
CA TYR A 331 -6.30 20.34 -3.32
C TYR A 331 -6.22 18.81 -3.41
N THR A 332 -4.99 18.28 -3.58
CA THR A 332 -4.75 16.84 -3.59
C THR A 332 -4.86 16.29 -2.18
N THR A 333 -5.73 15.31 -1.99
CA THR A 333 -5.98 14.67 -0.69
C THR A 333 -5.16 13.39 -0.57
N ILE A 334 -5.12 12.56 -1.62
CA ILE A 334 -4.25 11.37 -1.68
C ILE A 334 -2.93 11.79 -2.28
N ARG A 335 -1.94 12.03 -1.42
CA ARG A 335 -0.67 12.62 -1.83
C ARG A 335 0.34 11.62 -2.33
N SER A 336 0.26 10.38 -1.84
CA SER A 336 1.19 9.32 -2.23
C SER A 336 1.09 8.95 -3.71
N THR A 337 -0.11 8.99 -4.29
CA THR A 337 -0.35 8.62 -5.70
C THR A 337 -1.00 9.71 -6.54
N GLY A 338 -1.48 10.81 -5.92
CA GLY A 338 -2.18 11.88 -6.65
C GLY A 338 -3.61 11.53 -7.08
N GLU A 339 -4.15 10.39 -6.68
CA GLU A 339 -5.42 9.84 -7.18
C GLU A 339 -6.68 10.45 -6.54
N GLY A 340 -6.54 11.31 -5.54
CA GLY A 340 -7.66 11.91 -4.81
C GLY A 340 -7.58 13.44 -4.74
N VAL A 341 -8.70 14.11 -5.01
CA VAL A 341 -8.83 15.57 -4.93
C VAL A 341 -10.06 15.92 -4.11
N SER A 342 -9.91 16.89 -3.20
CA SER A 342 -11.01 17.43 -2.40
C SER A 342 -11.24 18.92 -2.68
N VAL A 343 -12.51 19.31 -2.62
CA VAL A 343 -12.94 20.72 -2.63
C VAL A 343 -12.71 21.30 -1.24
N ASN A 344 -12.09 22.48 -1.15
CA ASN A 344 -11.86 23.19 0.10
C ASN A 344 -13.17 23.85 0.56
N LEU A 345 -14.08 23.02 1.09
CA LEU A 345 -15.47 23.33 1.38
C LEU A 345 -15.60 24.07 2.72
N ALA A 346 -16.28 25.22 2.73
CA ALA A 346 -16.59 25.96 3.94
C ALA A 346 -17.49 25.13 4.87
N GLY A 347 -17.12 25.08 6.14
CA GLY A 347 -17.82 24.29 7.17
C GLY A 347 -17.40 22.82 7.26
N ARG A 348 -16.69 22.26 6.28
CA ARG A 348 -16.06 20.94 6.32
C ARG A 348 -14.55 21.07 6.58
N GLU A 349 -13.88 21.86 5.75
CA GLU A 349 -12.44 22.09 5.91
C GLU A 349 -12.17 23.25 6.86
N ILE A 350 -11.05 23.17 7.61
CA ILE A 350 -10.71 24.19 8.62
C ILE A 350 -10.58 25.60 8.02
N ASP A 351 -10.02 25.71 6.81
CA ASP A 351 -9.86 26.94 6.07
C ASP A 351 -10.66 26.92 4.76
N GLY A 352 -11.83 26.27 4.78
CA GLY A 352 -12.70 26.11 3.61
C GLY A 352 -13.22 27.45 3.08
N ILE A 353 -13.10 27.64 1.76
CA ILE A 353 -13.52 28.88 1.09
C ILE A 353 -14.62 28.69 0.05
N VAL A 354 -14.90 27.47 -0.38
CA VAL A 354 -15.98 27.19 -1.33
C VAL A 354 -17.30 27.13 -0.58
N ASP A 355 -18.26 27.97 -0.95
CA ASP A 355 -19.59 27.97 -0.38
C ASP A 355 -20.29 26.62 -0.64
N PRO A 356 -21.03 26.03 0.32
CA PRO A 356 -21.79 24.81 0.09
C PRO A 356 -22.73 24.84 -1.12
N GLY A 357 -23.29 26.00 -1.46
CA GLY A 357 -24.13 26.17 -2.65
C GLY A 357 -23.36 26.13 -3.97
N ASP A 358 -22.03 26.30 -3.94
CA ASP A 358 -21.15 26.22 -5.10
C ASP A 358 -20.41 24.87 -5.23
N TYR A 359 -20.55 23.99 -4.24
CA TYR A 359 -19.78 22.74 -4.14
C TYR A 359 -19.88 21.87 -5.39
N ASP A 360 -21.08 21.51 -5.80
CA ASP A 360 -21.30 20.65 -6.97
C ASP A 360 -20.76 21.29 -8.25
N ARG A 361 -20.98 22.59 -8.44
CA ARG A 361 -20.47 23.32 -9.60
C ARG A 361 -18.93 23.29 -9.67
N VAL A 362 -18.28 23.58 -8.54
CA VAL A 362 -16.79 23.58 -8.47
C VAL A 362 -16.24 22.18 -8.71
N ARG A 363 -16.86 21.15 -8.12
CA ARG A 363 -16.45 19.76 -8.29
C ARG A 363 -16.63 19.28 -9.72
N ASP A 364 -17.79 19.57 -10.33
CA ASP A 364 -18.10 19.12 -11.69
C ASP A 364 -17.21 19.83 -12.74
N GLU A 365 -16.98 21.15 -12.60
CA GLU A 365 -16.02 21.87 -13.44
C GLU A 365 -14.60 21.28 -13.34
N LEU A 366 -14.18 20.90 -12.13
CA LEU A 366 -12.86 20.32 -11.91
C LEU A 366 -12.76 18.91 -12.48
N LEU A 367 -13.79 18.08 -12.31
CA LEU A 367 -13.89 16.75 -12.87
C LEU A 367 -13.77 16.78 -14.41
N ASP A 368 -14.52 17.70 -15.06
CA ASP A 368 -14.46 17.89 -16.51
C ASP A 368 -13.05 18.31 -16.97
N ARG A 369 -12.39 19.21 -16.24
CA ARG A 369 -11.03 19.68 -16.57
C ARG A 369 -9.99 18.59 -16.42
N LEU A 370 -10.06 17.80 -15.35
CA LEU A 370 -9.14 16.68 -15.10
C LEU A 370 -9.34 15.58 -16.14
N GLY A 371 -10.59 15.21 -16.43
CA GLY A 371 -10.92 14.16 -17.38
C GLY A 371 -10.64 14.53 -18.84
N SER A 372 -10.72 15.84 -19.18
CA SER A 372 -10.43 16.33 -20.55
C SER A 372 -9.00 16.81 -20.74
N PHE A 373 -8.16 16.84 -19.71
CA PHE A 373 -6.78 17.30 -19.83
C PHE A 373 -5.97 16.33 -20.68
N VAL A 374 -5.35 16.86 -21.73
CA VAL A 374 -4.52 16.09 -22.68
C VAL A 374 -3.06 16.50 -22.50
N ASP A 375 -2.19 15.52 -22.34
CA ASP A 375 -0.75 15.72 -22.38
C ASP A 375 -0.33 16.16 -23.80
N PRO A 376 0.22 17.38 -23.96
CA PRO A 376 0.59 17.89 -25.27
C PRO A 376 1.70 17.09 -25.98
N LYS A 377 2.48 16.30 -25.22
CA LYS A 377 3.55 15.47 -25.77
C LYS A 377 3.03 14.16 -26.34
N THR A 378 2.09 13.52 -25.65
CA THR A 378 1.61 12.17 -26.02
C THR A 378 0.26 12.18 -26.73
N GLY A 379 -0.52 13.26 -26.62
CA GLY A 379 -1.89 13.32 -27.09
C GLY A 379 -2.88 12.49 -26.28
N LYS A 380 -2.47 11.91 -25.13
CA LYS A 380 -3.31 11.10 -24.24
C LYS A 380 -3.73 11.89 -23.00
N THR A 381 -4.82 11.48 -22.36
CA THR A 381 -5.20 11.96 -21.03
C THR A 381 -4.39 11.22 -19.96
N PRO A 382 -3.83 11.88 -18.95
CA PRO A 382 -3.17 11.20 -17.83
C PRO A 382 -4.12 10.36 -16.96
N VAL A 383 -5.41 10.69 -16.95
CA VAL A 383 -6.46 10.03 -16.17
C VAL A 383 -7.25 9.10 -17.08
N LYS A 384 -7.35 7.81 -16.73
CA LYS A 384 -8.13 6.79 -17.44
C LYS A 384 -9.60 6.83 -17.02
N GLU A 385 -9.82 6.84 -15.71
CA GLU A 385 -11.15 6.85 -15.11
C GLU A 385 -11.19 7.93 -14.02
N ILE A 386 -12.33 8.61 -13.91
CA ILE A 386 -12.54 9.65 -12.92
C ILE A 386 -13.95 9.53 -12.35
N TYR A 387 -14.07 9.63 -11.04
CA TYR A 387 -15.30 9.38 -10.31
C TYR A 387 -15.60 10.48 -9.31
N LYS A 388 -16.88 10.78 -9.15
CA LYS A 388 -17.38 11.41 -7.93
C LYS A 388 -17.34 10.38 -6.80
N ARG A 389 -17.02 10.81 -5.60
CA ARG A 389 -16.97 9.95 -4.41
C ARG A 389 -18.18 9.01 -4.29
N GLU A 390 -19.38 9.55 -4.43
CA GLU A 390 -20.65 8.84 -4.27
C GLU A 390 -20.96 7.81 -5.37
N GLU A 391 -20.21 7.80 -6.46
CA GLU A 391 -20.35 6.81 -7.54
C GLU A 391 -19.72 5.48 -7.16
N ILE A 392 -18.63 5.53 -6.39
CA ILE A 392 -17.89 4.33 -6.00
C ILE A 392 -17.93 4.03 -4.50
N PHE A 393 -18.15 5.04 -3.65
CA PHE A 393 -18.14 4.88 -2.21
C PHE A 393 -19.52 5.07 -1.58
N LYS A 394 -20.00 4.00 -0.93
CA LYS A 394 -21.24 3.97 -0.15
C LYS A 394 -20.96 3.25 1.16
N GLY A 395 -20.51 3.95 2.18
CA GLY A 395 -20.12 3.34 3.44
C GLY A 395 -19.95 4.34 4.57
N ARG A 396 -19.48 3.83 5.69
CA ARG A 396 -19.46 4.54 6.99
C ARG A 396 -18.61 5.82 6.97
N PHE A 397 -17.53 5.84 6.22
CA PHE A 397 -16.60 6.97 6.18
C PHE A 397 -16.59 7.68 4.82
N ALA A 398 -17.70 7.56 4.04
CA ALA A 398 -17.82 8.20 2.74
C ALA A 398 -17.55 9.71 2.79
N ASP A 399 -18.00 10.39 3.85
CA ASP A 399 -17.83 11.85 4.01
C ASP A 399 -16.36 12.27 4.22
N THR A 400 -15.48 11.33 4.59
CA THR A 400 -14.04 11.59 4.77
C THR A 400 -13.21 11.23 3.53
N ALA A 401 -13.82 10.57 2.56
CA ALA A 401 -13.17 10.25 1.30
C ALA A 401 -12.97 11.50 0.42
N PRO A 402 -11.99 11.49 -0.49
CA PRO A 402 -11.82 12.54 -1.49
C PRO A 402 -13.11 12.77 -2.30
N ASP A 403 -13.36 14.02 -2.72
CA ASP A 403 -14.56 14.37 -3.50
C ASP A 403 -14.50 13.84 -4.94
N ILE A 404 -13.28 13.72 -5.48
CA ILE A 404 -12.96 13.18 -6.80
C ILE A 404 -11.88 12.13 -6.63
N LEU A 405 -12.08 10.97 -7.25
CA LEU A 405 -11.11 9.90 -7.33
C LEU A 405 -10.75 9.61 -8.78
N MET A 406 -9.50 9.25 -9.01
CA MET A 406 -8.94 9.05 -10.34
C MET A 406 -8.18 7.74 -10.41
N VAL A 407 -8.22 7.11 -11.58
CA VAL A 407 -7.34 6.00 -11.93
C VAL A 407 -6.39 6.50 -13.02
N PRO A 408 -5.07 6.39 -12.85
CA PRO A 408 -4.11 6.84 -13.86
C PRO A 408 -4.23 6.03 -15.15
N ASN A 409 -3.93 6.67 -16.27
CA ASN A 409 -3.84 6.02 -17.57
C ASN A 409 -2.50 5.29 -17.70
N GLU A 410 -2.45 4.30 -18.58
CA GLU A 410 -1.22 3.54 -18.85
C GLU A 410 -0.06 4.46 -19.25
N GLY A 411 1.08 4.25 -18.61
CA GLY A 411 2.29 5.04 -18.80
C GLY A 411 2.37 6.32 -17.97
N TYR A 412 1.36 6.61 -17.14
CA TYR A 412 1.32 7.80 -16.28
C TYR A 412 1.37 7.45 -14.81
N SER A 413 2.07 8.30 -14.02
CA SER A 413 1.94 8.45 -12.58
C SER A 413 1.37 9.84 -12.28
N LEU A 414 0.42 9.94 -11.34
CA LEU A 414 -0.19 11.22 -10.96
C LEU A 414 0.58 11.93 -9.83
N THR A 415 1.82 11.56 -9.61
CA THR A 415 2.72 12.10 -8.60
C THR A 415 4.17 12.18 -9.10
N HIS A 416 5.11 12.62 -8.27
CA HIS A 416 6.57 12.66 -8.49
C HIS A 416 7.10 13.65 -9.53
N ALA A 417 6.26 14.41 -10.22
CA ALA A 417 6.74 15.43 -11.16
C ALA A 417 7.21 16.71 -10.44
N LYS A 418 8.29 17.31 -10.94
CA LYS A 418 8.79 18.63 -10.48
C LYS A 418 7.99 19.78 -11.10
N THR A 419 7.39 19.54 -12.24
CA THR A 419 6.48 20.46 -12.96
C THR A 419 5.07 19.87 -12.99
N ALA A 420 4.10 20.56 -13.59
CA ALA A 420 2.75 20.01 -13.69
C ALA A 420 2.71 18.69 -14.48
N LEU A 421 3.60 18.55 -15.46
CA LEU A 421 3.71 17.37 -16.33
C LEU A 421 5.12 17.28 -16.89
N GLU A 422 5.77 16.13 -16.78
CA GLU A 422 7.11 15.92 -17.33
C GLU A 422 7.35 14.45 -17.70
N ASP A 423 8.49 14.16 -18.35
CA ASP A 423 8.93 12.79 -18.55
C ASP A 423 9.34 12.17 -17.20
N ALA A 424 9.04 10.91 -17.03
CA ALA A 424 9.51 10.16 -15.88
C ALA A 424 11.05 10.12 -15.90
N ASP A 425 11.67 10.47 -14.79
CA ASP A 425 13.12 10.68 -14.68
C ASP A 425 13.78 9.47 -13.97
N TRP A 426 13.19 9.02 -12.86
CA TRP A 426 13.75 7.99 -11.98
C TRP A 426 12.70 7.00 -11.47
N VAL A 427 11.42 7.31 -11.67
CA VAL A 427 10.28 6.39 -11.49
C VAL A 427 10.01 5.77 -12.84
N SER A 428 10.17 4.46 -12.97
CA SER A 428 9.92 3.74 -14.23
C SER A 428 8.67 2.87 -14.18
N GLY A 429 8.04 2.77 -13.01
CA GLY A 429 6.81 2.02 -12.82
C GLY A 429 5.90 2.62 -11.75
N ASP A 430 4.60 2.34 -11.82
CA ASP A 430 3.58 2.77 -10.87
C ASP A 430 2.46 1.73 -10.78
N HIS A 431 1.61 1.88 -9.79
CA HIS A 431 0.56 0.93 -9.45
C HIS A 431 -0.53 0.84 -10.53
N ARG A 432 -1.20 -0.29 -10.51
CA ARG A 432 -2.28 -0.64 -11.41
C ARG A 432 -3.31 -1.49 -10.66
N ILE A 433 -4.60 -1.35 -10.98
CA ILE A 433 -5.68 -1.97 -10.22
C ILE A 433 -5.74 -3.51 -10.35
N GLU A 434 -5.20 -4.05 -11.43
CA GLU A 434 -5.23 -5.49 -11.71
C GLU A 434 -4.00 -6.19 -11.12
N GLY A 435 -4.14 -6.75 -9.92
CA GLY A 435 -3.16 -7.62 -9.28
C GLY A 435 -3.30 -9.08 -9.69
N THR A 436 -2.70 -9.97 -8.91
CA THR A 436 -2.61 -11.42 -9.22
C THR A 436 -3.21 -12.27 -8.13
N ILE A 437 -3.81 -13.41 -8.51
CA ILE A 437 -4.16 -14.50 -7.60
C ILE A 437 -3.86 -15.85 -8.22
N VAL A 438 -3.33 -16.76 -7.39
CA VAL A 438 -3.30 -18.20 -7.66
C VAL A 438 -3.81 -18.92 -6.43
N ALA A 439 -4.72 -19.85 -6.59
CA ALA A 439 -5.23 -20.70 -5.52
C ALA A 439 -4.92 -22.16 -5.82
N VAL A 440 -4.42 -22.90 -4.83
CA VAL A 440 -4.15 -24.35 -4.90
C VAL A 440 -4.68 -25.01 -3.65
N GLY A 441 -5.49 -26.02 -3.82
CA GLY A 441 -6.06 -26.81 -2.73
C GLY A 441 -6.98 -27.90 -3.27
N PRO A 442 -7.44 -28.84 -2.43
CA PRO A 442 -8.23 -29.99 -2.88
C PRO A 442 -9.61 -29.59 -3.46
N ASP A 443 -10.20 -28.50 -2.97
CA ASP A 443 -11.55 -28.05 -3.36
C ASP A 443 -11.53 -26.86 -4.32
N VAL A 444 -10.36 -26.39 -4.73
CA VAL A 444 -10.19 -25.21 -5.60
C VAL A 444 -10.72 -25.49 -7.00
N LYS A 445 -11.58 -24.59 -7.47
CA LYS A 445 -12.20 -24.60 -8.80
C LYS A 445 -11.86 -23.33 -9.56
N PRO A 446 -12.07 -23.31 -10.89
CA PRO A 446 -11.96 -22.07 -11.67
C PRO A 446 -12.86 -20.96 -11.10
N PHE A 447 -12.35 -19.74 -11.06
CA PHE A 447 -13.12 -18.58 -10.62
C PHE A 447 -14.31 -18.33 -11.55
N GLU A 448 -15.50 -18.13 -10.98
CA GLU A 448 -16.73 -17.82 -11.72
C GLU A 448 -16.80 -16.35 -12.14
N ALA A 449 -16.18 -15.49 -11.33
CA ALA A 449 -16.04 -14.05 -11.59
C ALA A 449 -14.68 -13.57 -11.04
N PRO A 450 -14.09 -12.52 -11.64
CA PRO A 450 -12.82 -11.97 -11.14
C PRO A 450 -12.92 -11.64 -9.65
N PRO A 451 -12.03 -12.20 -8.81
CA PRO A 451 -11.99 -11.91 -7.39
C PRO A 451 -11.45 -10.50 -7.11
N ALA A 452 -11.86 -9.93 -5.99
CA ALA A 452 -11.33 -8.68 -5.46
C ALA A 452 -10.51 -8.93 -4.18
N LEU A 453 -9.60 -8.01 -3.88
CA LEU A 453 -8.73 -8.12 -2.70
C LEU A 453 -9.53 -8.21 -1.39
N ILE A 454 -10.68 -7.52 -1.32
CA ILE A 454 -11.61 -7.58 -0.19
C ILE A 454 -12.24 -8.97 0.03
N ASP A 455 -12.23 -9.83 -0.99
CA ASP A 455 -12.76 -11.19 -0.89
C ASP A 455 -11.82 -12.14 -0.12
N ILE A 456 -10.55 -11.74 0.07
CA ILE A 456 -9.54 -12.62 0.69
C ILE A 456 -9.81 -12.80 2.18
N ALA A 457 -10.14 -11.73 2.93
CA ALA A 457 -10.41 -11.83 4.37
C ALA A 457 -11.57 -12.81 4.69
N PRO A 458 -12.78 -12.66 4.11
CA PRO A 458 -13.86 -13.61 4.36
C PRO A 458 -13.51 -15.04 3.92
N THR A 459 -12.76 -15.18 2.82
CA THR A 459 -12.29 -16.48 2.34
C THR A 459 -11.32 -17.16 3.32
N LEU A 460 -10.38 -16.40 3.91
CA LEU A 460 -9.46 -16.93 4.94
C LEU A 460 -10.20 -17.37 6.21
N VAL A 461 -11.16 -16.57 6.66
CA VAL A 461 -11.99 -16.88 7.83
C VAL A 461 -12.77 -18.18 7.59
N ALA A 462 -13.39 -18.32 6.42
CA ALA A 462 -14.13 -19.52 6.02
C ALA A 462 -13.22 -20.75 5.87
N ALA A 463 -12.08 -20.61 5.18
CA ALA A 463 -11.09 -21.70 4.99
C ALA A 463 -10.59 -22.28 6.31
N LEU A 464 -10.47 -21.45 7.34
CA LEU A 464 -10.02 -21.84 8.67
C LEU A 464 -11.18 -22.25 9.58
N GLY A 465 -12.43 -22.19 9.12
CA GLY A 465 -13.62 -22.54 9.91
C GLY A 465 -13.80 -21.64 11.13
N ALA A 466 -13.44 -20.38 11.02
CA ALA A 466 -13.68 -19.37 12.04
C ALA A 466 -15.01 -18.63 11.77
N PRO A 467 -15.76 -18.23 12.81
CA PRO A 467 -16.98 -17.45 12.63
C PRO A 467 -16.61 -16.00 12.30
N ALA A 468 -17.15 -15.46 11.21
CA ALA A 468 -17.01 -14.03 10.88
C ALA A 468 -17.85 -13.19 11.84
N ALA A 469 -17.26 -12.15 12.45
CA ALA A 469 -17.94 -11.27 13.40
C ALA A 469 -18.65 -10.08 12.71
N VAL A 470 -18.24 -9.71 11.51
CA VAL A 470 -18.81 -8.62 10.70
C VAL A 470 -19.07 -9.17 9.30
N GLN A 471 -20.15 -8.74 8.65
CA GLN A 471 -20.32 -9.03 7.23
C GLN A 471 -19.34 -8.14 6.44
N PRO A 472 -18.33 -8.71 5.79
CA PRO A 472 -17.47 -7.97 4.88
C PRO A 472 -18.27 -7.52 3.65
N THR A 473 -17.81 -6.49 2.96
CA THR A 473 -18.33 -6.16 1.62
C THR A 473 -17.79 -7.11 0.57
N GLY A 474 -16.62 -7.70 0.83
CA GLY A 474 -16.07 -8.78 0.02
C GLY A 474 -16.88 -10.07 0.15
N ARG A 475 -16.94 -10.83 -0.93
CA ARG A 475 -17.58 -12.15 -0.95
C ARG A 475 -16.62 -13.25 -0.48
N GLU A 476 -17.16 -14.29 0.09
CA GLU A 476 -16.44 -15.55 0.27
C GLU A 476 -16.22 -16.21 -1.10
N LEU A 477 -15.00 -16.56 -1.42
CA LEU A 477 -14.67 -17.24 -2.69
C LEU A 477 -14.97 -18.73 -2.58
N HIS A 478 -16.22 -19.09 -2.87
CA HIS A 478 -16.67 -20.50 -2.81
C HIS A 478 -15.91 -21.41 -3.77
N GLU A 479 -15.31 -20.83 -4.79
CA GLU A 479 -14.40 -21.52 -5.72
C GLU A 479 -13.13 -22.01 -5.03
N ILE A 480 -12.77 -21.44 -3.89
CA ILE A 480 -11.59 -21.79 -3.09
C ILE A 480 -11.95 -22.69 -1.90
N VAL A 481 -13.03 -22.36 -1.19
CA VAL A 481 -13.37 -23.02 0.09
C VAL A 481 -14.53 -24.00 0.03
N GLY A 482 -15.20 -24.11 -1.13
CA GLY A 482 -16.43 -24.89 -1.26
C GLY A 482 -17.64 -24.20 -0.61
N SER A 483 -18.82 -24.81 -0.69
CA SER A 483 -20.10 -24.19 -0.27
C SER A 483 -20.50 -24.52 1.18
N SER A 484 -19.61 -24.54 2.15
CA SER A 484 -19.88 -25.15 3.46
C SER A 484 -19.69 -24.30 4.72
N ALA A 485 -19.48 -23.01 4.62
CA ALA A 485 -19.49 -22.17 5.82
C ALA A 485 -20.90 -21.64 6.07
N GLU A 486 -21.61 -22.18 7.08
CA GLU A 486 -22.75 -21.48 7.66
C GLU A 486 -22.23 -20.16 8.25
N LEU A 487 -22.58 -19.03 7.65
CA LEU A 487 -22.38 -17.71 8.21
C LEU A 487 -23.09 -17.67 9.58
N VAL A 488 -22.35 -17.85 10.66
CA VAL A 488 -22.86 -17.61 11.98
C VAL A 488 -22.92 -16.09 12.16
N SER A 489 -24.10 -15.52 11.86
CA SER A 489 -24.37 -14.12 12.14
C SER A 489 -24.22 -13.90 13.66
N ARG A 490 -23.12 -13.32 14.08
CA ARG A 490 -23.01 -12.75 15.43
C ARG A 490 -23.65 -11.36 15.42
N GLU A 491 -24.49 -11.11 16.44
CA GLU A 491 -25.06 -9.81 16.70
C GLU A 491 -23.97 -8.73 16.73
N ASP A 492 -24.31 -7.62 16.12
CA ASP A 492 -23.54 -6.39 15.97
C ASP A 492 -22.85 -5.97 17.29
N SER A 493 -21.62 -6.39 17.51
CA SER A 493 -20.80 -5.85 18.56
C SER A 493 -20.16 -4.55 18.04
N SER A 494 -20.89 -3.47 18.13
CA SER A 494 -20.47 -2.10 17.77
C SER A 494 -19.28 -1.56 18.60
N ALA A 495 -18.69 -2.37 19.44
CA ALA A 495 -17.47 -2.04 20.17
C ALA A 495 -16.26 -2.44 19.31
N ILE A 496 -15.72 -1.48 18.55
CA ILE A 496 -14.39 -1.58 17.94
C ILE A 496 -13.39 -1.50 19.10
N PRO A 497 -12.61 -2.56 19.39
CA PRO A 497 -11.59 -2.48 20.42
C PRO A 497 -10.53 -1.46 19.98
N GLY A 498 -10.40 -0.35 20.71
CA GLY A 498 -9.34 0.63 20.52
C GLY A 498 -9.74 2.01 20.00
N MET A 499 -11.02 2.30 19.77
CA MET A 499 -11.47 3.68 19.56
C MET A 499 -11.53 4.46 20.89
N GLY A 500 -10.37 4.75 21.47
CA GLY A 500 -10.19 5.88 22.37
C GLY A 500 -10.00 7.12 21.51
N ALA A 501 -11.00 8.02 21.48
CA ALA A 501 -10.86 9.30 20.80
C ALA A 501 -9.64 10.04 21.36
N ASN A 502 -8.76 10.56 20.45
CA ASN A 502 -7.73 11.58 20.71
C ASN A 502 -6.40 11.21 21.38
N GLU A 503 -5.98 9.97 21.49
CA GLU A 503 -4.55 9.73 21.74
C GLU A 503 -3.80 9.68 20.42
N ALA A 504 -2.75 10.50 20.28
CA ALA A 504 -1.86 10.43 19.13
C ALA A 504 -1.35 8.99 18.99
N GLN A 505 -1.62 8.36 17.85
CA GLN A 505 -1.34 6.93 17.62
C GLN A 505 0.15 6.62 17.67
N VAL A 506 0.97 7.62 17.35
CA VAL A 506 2.43 7.65 17.46
C VAL A 506 2.86 9.01 18.01
N SER A 507 3.97 9.05 18.75
CA SER A 507 4.57 10.31 19.20
C SER A 507 5.09 11.13 17.99
N ASP A 508 5.25 12.44 18.15
CA ASP A 508 5.82 13.30 17.11
C ASP A 508 7.21 12.81 16.63
N THR A 509 8.03 12.25 17.54
CA THR A 509 9.34 11.70 17.18
C THR A 509 9.23 10.44 16.33
N GLU A 510 8.30 9.54 16.68
CA GLU A 510 8.04 8.33 15.89
C GLU A 510 7.46 8.69 14.51
N ALA A 511 6.54 9.65 14.46
CA ALA A 511 5.99 10.15 13.21
C ALA A 511 7.10 10.71 12.28
N ASP A 512 8.03 11.50 12.84
CA ASP A 512 9.18 12.00 12.07
C ASP A 512 10.09 10.89 11.53
N GLU A 513 10.34 9.84 12.32
CA GLU A 513 11.13 8.68 11.88
C GLU A 513 10.43 7.93 10.75
N MET A 514 9.12 7.74 10.87
CA MET A 514 8.30 7.13 9.84
C MET A 514 8.24 7.98 8.56
N GLU A 515 8.04 9.30 8.69
CA GLU A 515 8.08 10.21 7.54
C GLU A 515 9.44 10.24 6.84
N GLU A 516 10.56 10.19 7.58
CA GLU A 516 11.90 10.11 6.97
C GLU A 516 12.04 8.83 6.14
N HIS A 517 11.49 7.71 6.62
CA HIS A 517 11.45 6.46 5.88
C HIS A 517 10.55 6.56 4.64
N LEU A 518 9.35 7.13 4.77
CA LEU A 518 8.42 7.35 3.65
C LEU A 518 9.03 8.21 2.54
N ARG A 519 9.81 9.25 2.90
CA ARG A 519 10.59 10.05 1.93
C ARG A 519 11.66 9.21 1.25
N GLY A 520 12.33 8.35 2.00
CA GLY A 520 13.31 7.40 1.45
C GLY A 520 12.69 6.45 0.43
N LEU A 521 11.46 6.05 0.66
CA LEU A 521 10.66 5.22 -0.24
C LEU A 521 9.96 6.02 -1.34
N GLY A 522 10.03 7.36 -1.36
CA GLY A 522 9.45 8.20 -2.39
C GLY A 522 7.95 8.47 -2.29
N TYR A 523 7.28 8.01 -1.25
CA TYR A 523 5.83 8.20 -1.09
C TYR A 523 5.43 9.63 -0.68
N ILE A 524 6.35 10.38 -0.08
CA ILE A 524 6.15 11.79 0.30
C ILE A 524 7.39 12.62 -0.02
N GLU A 525 7.19 13.95 -0.30
CA GLU A 525 8.27 14.90 -0.61
C GLU A 525 9.09 15.36 0.62
#